data_3988acf369d7e0ef77f5e941852bffe5
#
_entry.id   3988acf369d7e0ef77f5e941852bffe5
#
_cell.length_a   1.000
_cell.length_b   1.000
_cell.length_c   1.000
_cell.angle_alpha   90.00
_cell.angle_beta   90.00
_cell.angle_gamma   90.00
#
_symmetry.space_group_name_H-M   'P 1'
#
loop_
_entity.id
_entity.type
_entity.pdbx_description
1 polymer ?
#
loop_
_entity_poly.entity_id
_entity_poly.type
_entity_poly.pdbx_seq_one_letter_code
_entity_poly.pdbx_strand_id
1 'polypeptide(L)'
;PDEFLQKDTNGKYIESSEGGLVWIERTKKAVKEIAKRNFITIENQAPFIKGINHDPDAIRIMQRELKRNQVNNHYFFCGRDIVGHKAFNLTIEDSWNLLNDSQKGLSGVESTARLSITHYLGKTEVVAVTNEAIPGLKGSENGVVIFKLLRGAFDAPHKGKVAIVGRNPEAIWFSGYEDRVLYDEAGLFSKSMQSTSSVS
;
A
#
# COMPACT_ATOMS: atom_id res chain seq x y z
N PRO A 1 4.91 0.68 -13.96
CA PRO A 1 5.94 -0.04 -14.75
C PRO A 1 6.66 0.83 -15.77
N ASP A 2 6.00 1.84 -16.33
CA ASP A 2 6.51 2.68 -17.42
C ASP A 2 7.79 3.46 -17.07
N GLU A 3 8.10 3.59 -15.81
CA GLU A 3 9.33 4.25 -15.32
C GLU A 3 10.60 3.40 -15.51
N PHE A 4 10.44 2.08 -15.67
CA PHE A 4 11.55 1.17 -15.77
C PHE A 4 11.42 0.09 -16.88
N LEU A 5 10.23 -0.11 -17.45
CA LEU A 5 10.00 -1.06 -18.54
C LEU A 5 9.85 -0.35 -19.88
N GLN A 6 10.33 -1.00 -20.96
CA GLN A 6 10.20 -0.49 -22.32
C GLN A 6 8.87 -0.95 -22.94
N LYS A 7 8.29 -0.08 -23.76
CA LYS A 7 7.12 -0.37 -24.60
C LYS A 7 7.47 -0.26 -26.07
N ASP A 8 6.79 -1.05 -26.90
CA ASP A 8 6.81 -0.91 -28.35
C ASP A 8 5.96 0.29 -28.81
N THR A 9 5.90 0.52 -30.11
CA THR A 9 5.13 1.61 -30.74
C THR A 9 3.61 1.50 -30.50
N ASN A 10 3.11 0.33 -30.11
CA ASN A 10 1.71 0.07 -29.80
C ASN A 10 1.41 0.17 -28.28
N GLY A 11 2.40 0.53 -27.47
CA GLY A 11 2.27 0.65 -26.03
C GLY A 11 2.33 -0.68 -25.26
N LYS A 12 2.65 -1.79 -25.92
CA LYS A 12 2.82 -3.12 -25.28
C LYS A 12 4.23 -3.24 -24.72
N TYR A 13 4.36 -3.83 -23.52
CA TYR A 13 5.67 -4.11 -22.94
C TYR A 13 6.46 -5.11 -23.78
N ILE A 14 7.74 -4.81 -24.02
CA ILE A 14 8.64 -5.64 -24.83
C ILE A 14 9.12 -6.83 -24.00
N GLU A 15 8.96 -8.04 -24.52
CA GLU A 15 9.47 -9.26 -23.92
C GLU A 15 10.98 -9.41 -24.11
N SER A 16 11.69 -9.82 -23.07
CA SER A 16 13.12 -10.11 -23.13
C SER A 16 13.37 -11.53 -23.63
N SER A 17 14.39 -11.73 -24.43
CA SER A 17 14.86 -13.05 -24.85
C SER A 17 15.35 -13.94 -23.69
N GLU A 18 15.71 -13.33 -22.56
CA GLU A 18 16.16 -14.02 -21.34
C GLU A 18 14.99 -14.34 -20.38
N GLY A 19 13.74 -14.08 -20.80
CA GLY A 19 12.53 -14.16 -19.99
C GLY A 19 12.27 -12.87 -19.21
N GLY A 20 10.97 -12.57 -18.97
CA GLY A 20 10.53 -11.29 -18.38
C GLY A 20 10.43 -10.18 -19.40
N LEU A 21 10.49 -8.94 -18.94
CA LEU A 21 10.31 -7.75 -19.78
C LEU A 21 11.60 -6.96 -19.91
N VAL A 22 11.72 -6.20 -21.00
CA VAL A 22 12.88 -5.35 -21.27
C VAL A 22 12.83 -4.11 -20.40
N TRP A 23 13.86 -3.90 -19.60
CA TRP A 23 14.01 -2.71 -18.76
C TRP A 23 14.64 -1.55 -19.55
N ILE A 24 14.30 -0.32 -19.14
CA ILE A 24 15.02 0.88 -19.57
C ILE A 24 16.47 0.75 -19.13
N GLU A 25 17.41 0.82 -20.08
CA GLU A 25 18.82 0.45 -19.86
C GLU A 25 19.50 1.20 -18.71
N ARG A 26 19.27 2.51 -18.60
CA ARG A 26 19.82 3.33 -17.50
C ARG A 26 19.33 2.85 -16.13
N THR A 27 18.05 2.48 -16.01
CA THR A 27 17.44 1.99 -14.76
C THR A 27 17.99 0.60 -14.42
N LYS A 28 18.04 -0.31 -15.41
CA LYS A 28 18.60 -1.64 -15.25
C LYS A 28 20.07 -1.59 -14.78
N LYS A 29 20.87 -0.73 -15.38
CA LYS A 29 22.28 -0.53 -15.00
C LYS A 29 22.39 -0.02 -13.57
N ALA A 30 21.62 0.99 -13.18
CA ALA A 30 21.64 1.54 -11.83
C ALA A 30 21.27 0.48 -10.78
N VAL A 31 20.19 -0.27 -11.00
CA VAL A 31 19.77 -1.35 -10.09
C VAL A 31 20.86 -2.42 -9.98
N LYS A 32 21.44 -2.87 -11.10
CA LYS A 32 22.50 -3.87 -11.10
C LYS A 32 23.76 -3.39 -10.35
N GLU A 33 24.16 -2.14 -10.52
CA GLU A 33 25.33 -1.59 -9.81
C GLU A 33 25.11 -1.52 -8.30
N ILE A 34 23.90 -1.18 -7.85
CA ILE A 34 23.55 -1.17 -6.43
C ILE A 34 23.46 -2.61 -5.89
N ALA A 35 22.82 -3.51 -6.62
CA ALA A 35 22.63 -4.90 -6.21
C ALA A 35 23.94 -5.71 -6.06
N LYS A 36 25.05 -5.28 -6.68
CA LYS A 36 26.38 -5.86 -6.46
C LYS A 36 26.93 -5.63 -5.04
N ARG A 37 26.32 -4.72 -4.29
CA ARG A 37 26.75 -4.38 -2.92
C ARG A 37 26.07 -5.29 -1.91
N ASN A 38 26.78 -6.24 -1.31
CA ASN A 38 26.23 -7.27 -0.41
C ASN A 38 25.53 -6.72 0.85
N PHE A 39 25.79 -5.45 1.21
CA PHE A 39 25.18 -4.80 2.37
C PHE A 39 23.99 -3.89 2.02
N ILE A 40 23.57 -3.83 0.75
CA ILE A 40 22.45 -3.01 0.32
C ILE A 40 21.28 -3.92 -0.08
N THR A 41 20.11 -3.62 0.46
CA THR A 41 18.83 -4.17 0.01
C THR A 41 18.06 -3.09 -0.74
N ILE A 42 17.61 -3.40 -1.95
CA ILE A 42 16.81 -2.47 -2.75
C ILE A 42 15.34 -2.81 -2.53
N GLU A 43 14.55 -1.81 -2.17
CA GLU A 43 13.12 -1.96 -1.88
C GLU A 43 12.29 -0.94 -2.66
N ASN A 44 11.21 -1.41 -3.28
CA ASN A 44 10.25 -0.56 -3.96
C ASN A 44 9.17 -0.06 -2.98
N GLN A 45 8.89 1.24 -3.06
CA GLN A 45 7.78 1.88 -2.38
C GLN A 45 7.06 2.79 -3.38
N ALA A 46 5.77 2.57 -3.58
CA ALA A 46 4.97 3.32 -4.55
C ALA A 46 3.61 3.73 -4.00
N PRO A 47 3.14 4.97 -4.20
CA PRO A 47 1.76 5.34 -3.90
C PRO A 47 0.82 4.77 -4.97
N PHE A 48 -0.41 4.42 -4.58
CA PHE A 48 -1.49 4.25 -5.52
C PHE A 48 -2.07 5.61 -5.91
N ILE A 49 -2.14 5.87 -7.21
CA ILE A 49 -2.60 7.14 -7.77
C ILE A 49 -3.67 6.84 -8.82
N LYS A 50 -4.88 7.35 -8.59
CA LYS A 50 -6.00 7.22 -9.51
C LYS A 50 -5.63 7.78 -10.90
N GLY A 51 -5.91 7.01 -11.94
CA GLY A 51 -5.59 7.40 -13.32
C GLY A 51 -4.15 7.09 -13.75
N ILE A 52 -3.25 6.67 -12.84
CA ILE A 52 -1.85 6.40 -13.17
C ILE A 52 -1.50 4.91 -12.95
N ASN A 53 -1.63 4.41 -11.74
CA ASN A 53 -1.21 3.05 -11.38
C ASN A 53 -2.29 2.31 -10.56
N HIS A 54 -3.50 2.27 -11.08
CA HIS A 54 -4.67 1.63 -10.48
C HIS A 54 -5.18 0.41 -11.29
N ASP A 55 -4.36 -0.11 -12.19
CA ASP A 55 -4.61 -1.35 -12.91
C ASP A 55 -3.89 -2.52 -12.21
N PRO A 56 -4.62 -3.55 -11.72
CA PRO A 56 -4.03 -4.67 -11.00
C PRO A 56 -3.05 -5.48 -11.85
N ASP A 57 -3.25 -5.58 -13.16
CA ASP A 57 -2.33 -6.32 -14.05
C ASP A 57 -1.01 -5.58 -14.22
N ALA A 58 -1.05 -4.26 -14.39
CA ALA A 58 0.15 -3.43 -14.44
C ALA A 58 0.95 -3.50 -13.12
N ILE A 59 0.27 -3.49 -11.97
CA ILE A 59 0.91 -3.64 -10.65
C ILE A 59 1.49 -5.04 -10.46
N ARG A 60 0.81 -6.08 -10.94
CA ARG A 60 1.31 -7.47 -10.93
C ARG A 60 2.60 -7.62 -11.73
N ILE A 61 2.60 -7.11 -12.96
CA ILE A 61 3.78 -7.06 -13.83
C ILE A 61 4.93 -6.34 -13.12
N MET A 62 4.66 -5.18 -12.55
CA MET A 62 5.66 -4.41 -11.82
C MET A 62 6.28 -5.21 -10.66
N GLN A 63 5.47 -5.83 -9.82
CA GLN A 63 5.94 -6.62 -8.66
C GLN A 63 6.83 -7.79 -9.12
N ARG A 64 6.44 -8.49 -10.17
CA ARG A 64 7.20 -9.61 -10.74
C ARG A 64 8.54 -9.16 -11.31
N GLU A 65 8.54 -8.12 -12.13
CA GLU A 65 9.75 -7.62 -12.77
C GLU A 65 10.75 -7.00 -11.79
N LEU A 66 10.27 -6.29 -10.79
CA LEU A 66 11.12 -5.77 -9.72
C LEU A 66 11.81 -6.92 -8.99
N LYS A 67 11.07 -7.96 -8.60
CA LYS A 67 11.65 -9.10 -7.87
C LYS A 67 12.66 -9.88 -8.71
N ARG A 68 12.41 -10.08 -10.01
CA ARG A 68 13.36 -10.69 -10.95
C ARG A 68 14.69 -9.93 -11.03
N ASN A 69 14.65 -8.62 -10.81
CA ASN A 69 15.82 -7.74 -10.86
C ASN A 69 16.35 -7.37 -9.45
N GLN A 70 16.12 -8.20 -8.44
CA GLN A 70 16.63 -8.06 -7.07
C GLN A 70 16.11 -6.82 -6.32
N VAL A 71 14.95 -6.30 -6.73
CA VAL A 71 14.23 -5.24 -6.02
C VAL A 71 13.07 -5.88 -5.28
N ASN A 72 13.02 -5.75 -3.96
CA ASN A 72 11.93 -6.28 -3.17
C ASN A 72 10.70 -5.38 -3.23
N ASN A 73 9.52 -5.99 -3.24
CA ASN A 73 8.27 -5.26 -3.08
C ASN A 73 8.02 -5.02 -1.59
N HIS A 74 8.05 -3.75 -1.16
CA HIS A 74 7.98 -3.41 0.27
C HIS A 74 6.62 -2.81 0.65
N TYR A 75 6.28 -1.64 0.11
CA TYR A 75 5.00 -0.98 0.38
C TYR A 75 4.36 -0.41 -0.86
N PHE A 76 3.02 -0.52 -0.90
CA PHE A 76 2.17 0.44 -1.58
C PHE A 76 1.53 1.39 -0.57
N PHE A 77 1.33 2.64 -0.94
CA PHE A 77 0.76 3.65 -0.06
C PHE A 77 -0.60 4.12 -0.55
N CYS A 78 -1.56 4.24 0.37
CA CYS A 78 -2.72 5.10 0.16
C CYS A 78 -2.27 6.57 0.13
N GLY A 79 -2.90 7.38 -0.72
CA GLY A 79 -2.65 8.80 -0.75
C GLY A 79 -2.97 9.49 0.58
N ARG A 80 -2.27 10.57 0.90
CA ARG A 80 -2.56 11.38 2.08
C ARG A 80 -3.78 12.26 1.85
N ASP A 81 -4.54 12.54 2.91
CA ASP A 81 -5.64 13.52 2.89
C ASP A 81 -5.07 14.95 2.94
N ILE A 82 -4.54 15.41 1.81
CA ILE A 82 -3.97 16.75 1.64
C ILE A 82 -4.84 17.50 0.64
N VAL A 83 -5.06 18.79 0.90
CA VAL A 83 -5.79 19.67 -0.01
C VAL A 83 -5.18 19.62 -1.41
N GLY A 84 -6.01 19.41 -2.43
CA GLY A 84 -5.57 19.25 -3.83
C GLY A 84 -5.19 17.83 -4.26
N HIS A 85 -4.98 16.90 -3.33
CA HIS A 85 -4.63 15.50 -3.66
C HIS A 85 -5.84 14.56 -3.73
N LYS A 86 -6.99 14.94 -3.19
CA LYS A 86 -8.17 14.06 -3.06
C LYS A 86 -8.63 13.47 -4.40
N ALA A 87 -8.54 14.22 -5.49
CA ALA A 87 -8.93 13.75 -6.83
C ALA A 87 -8.07 12.58 -7.34
N PHE A 88 -6.87 12.43 -6.82
CA PHE A 88 -5.91 11.39 -7.21
C PHE A 88 -5.87 10.22 -6.23
N ASN A 89 -6.54 10.31 -5.10
CA ASN A 89 -6.57 9.25 -4.12
C ASN A 89 -7.59 8.17 -4.50
N LEU A 90 -7.20 6.92 -4.32
CA LEU A 90 -8.13 5.81 -4.22
C LEU A 90 -8.68 5.77 -2.80
N THR A 91 -9.86 5.16 -2.63
CA THR A 91 -10.34 4.83 -1.29
C THR A 91 -9.43 3.80 -0.63
N ILE A 92 -9.48 3.68 0.68
CA ILE A 92 -8.68 2.71 1.42
C ILE A 92 -9.05 1.28 1.00
N GLU A 93 -10.35 1.01 0.84
CA GLU A 93 -10.86 -0.30 0.43
C GLU A 93 -10.49 -0.63 -1.01
N ASP A 94 -10.59 0.33 -1.94
CA ASP A 94 -10.14 0.14 -3.33
C ASP A 94 -8.63 -0.11 -3.41
N SER A 95 -7.84 0.60 -2.60
CA SER A 95 -6.40 0.39 -2.55
C SER A 95 -6.05 -1.01 -2.04
N TRP A 96 -6.79 -1.53 -1.06
CA TRP A 96 -6.62 -2.88 -0.54
C TRP A 96 -7.02 -3.94 -1.59
N ASN A 97 -8.16 -3.76 -2.26
CA ASN A 97 -8.63 -4.63 -3.34
C ASN A 97 -7.61 -4.64 -4.49
N LEU A 98 -7.13 -3.47 -4.92
CA LEU A 98 -6.12 -3.34 -5.96
C LEU A 98 -4.84 -4.11 -5.64
N LEU A 99 -4.33 -3.99 -4.40
CA LEU A 99 -3.16 -4.75 -3.99
C LEU A 99 -3.42 -6.25 -4.04
N ASN A 100 -4.52 -6.73 -3.46
CA ASN A 100 -4.84 -8.16 -3.44
C ASN A 100 -5.04 -8.72 -4.86
N ASP A 101 -5.76 -8.01 -5.72
CA ASP A 101 -5.96 -8.43 -7.10
C ASP A 101 -4.64 -8.45 -7.89
N SER A 102 -3.76 -7.50 -7.63
CA SER A 102 -2.44 -7.47 -8.24
C SER A 102 -1.51 -8.58 -7.77
N GLN A 103 -1.75 -9.16 -6.60
CA GLN A 103 -0.94 -10.25 -6.06
C GLN A 103 -1.43 -11.64 -6.48
N LYS A 104 -2.60 -11.75 -7.09
CA LYS A 104 -3.10 -13.02 -7.64
C LYS A 104 -2.13 -13.58 -8.70
N GLY A 105 -1.70 -14.83 -8.52
CA GLY A 105 -0.76 -15.49 -9.44
C GLY A 105 0.71 -15.06 -9.31
N LEU A 106 1.06 -14.28 -8.31
CA LEU A 106 2.44 -14.08 -7.90
C LEU A 106 2.87 -15.16 -6.92
N SER A 107 4.17 -15.47 -6.93
CA SER A 107 4.77 -16.33 -5.91
C SER A 107 4.86 -15.61 -4.56
N GLY A 108 5.06 -16.34 -3.45
CA GLY A 108 5.20 -15.77 -2.13
C GLY A 108 6.35 -14.76 -1.98
N VAL A 109 7.43 -14.91 -2.79
CA VAL A 109 8.56 -13.97 -2.78
C VAL A 109 8.32 -12.74 -3.65
N GLU A 110 7.36 -12.77 -4.55
CA GLU A 110 6.93 -11.65 -5.38
C GLU A 110 5.85 -10.81 -4.69
N SER A 111 4.94 -11.47 -3.93
CA SER A 111 3.77 -10.87 -3.26
C SER A 111 4.08 -10.42 -1.82
N THR A 112 5.21 -9.77 -1.61
CA THR A 112 5.64 -9.33 -0.26
C THR A 112 5.18 -7.92 0.11
N ALA A 113 4.67 -7.16 -0.85
CA ALA A 113 4.21 -5.79 -0.61
C ALA A 113 3.02 -5.74 0.36
N ARG A 114 3.02 -4.70 1.19
CA ARG A 114 1.92 -4.37 2.12
C ARG A 114 1.28 -3.05 1.74
N LEU A 115 0.00 -2.89 2.03
CA LEU A 115 -0.67 -1.61 1.91
C LEU A 115 -0.46 -0.79 3.18
N SER A 116 0.09 0.39 3.04
CA SER A 116 0.43 1.26 4.18
C SER A 116 -0.20 2.64 4.05
N ILE A 117 -0.60 3.20 5.19
CA ILE A 117 -1.06 4.57 5.34
C ILE A 117 -0.16 5.25 6.37
N THR A 118 0.25 6.49 6.13
CA THR A 118 1.04 7.25 7.10
C THR A 118 0.10 8.04 8.01
N HIS A 119 -0.16 7.50 9.20
CA HIS A 119 -0.90 8.17 10.27
C HIS A 119 0.03 9.06 11.12
N TYR A 120 -0.52 10.01 11.90
CA TYR A 120 0.31 10.83 12.80
C TYR A 120 1.05 10.02 13.87
N LEU A 121 0.46 8.91 14.33
CA LEU A 121 1.11 7.96 15.25
C LEU A 121 2.22 7.14 14.56
N GLY A 122 2.28 7.12 13.24
CA GLY A 122 3.27 6.36 12.50
C GLY A 122 2.72 5.63 11.27
N LYS A 123 3.46 4.64 10.81
CA LYS A 123 3.08 3.84 9.65
C LYS A 123 2.07 2.77 10.05
N THR A 124 0.93 2.77 9.40
CA THR A 124 -0.19 1.86 9.65
C THR A 124 -0.42 0.98 8.41
N GLU A 125 -0.58 -0.31 8.61
CA GLU A 125 -0.94 -1.28 7.57
C GLU A 125 -2.46 -1.44 7.50
N VAL A 126 -3.03 -1.51 6.30
CA VAL A 126 -4.36 -2.06 6.07
C VAL A 126 -4.19 -3.57 5.96
N VAL A 127 -4.58 -4.30 6.99
CA VAL A 127 -4.34 -5.75 7.09
C VAL A 127 -5.39 -6.53 6.33
N ALA A 128 -6.65 -6.12 6.45
CA ALA A 128 -7.77 -6.79 5.80
C ALA A 128 -8.96 -5.85 5.61
N VAL A 129 -9.72 -6.13 4.55
CA VAL A 129 -11.09 -5.68 4.35
C VAL A 129 -11.95 -6.92 4.21
N THR A 130 -12.94 -7.09 5.08
CA THR A 130 -13.86 -8.23 5.03
C THR A 130 -15.23 -7.80 4.50
N ASN A 131 -15.95 -8.71 3.86
CA ASN A 131 -17.33 -8.49 3.43
C ASN A 131 -18.35 -9.09 4.41
N GLU A 132 -17.86 -9.92 5.34
CA GLU A 132 -18.70 -10.66 6.28
C GLU A 132 -18.50 -10.14 7.71
N ALA A 133 -19.51 -10.34 8.54
CA ALA A 133 -19.47 -10.03 9.94
C ALA A 133 -18.39 -10.84 10.66
N ILE A 134 -17.76 -10.22 11.67
CA ILE A 134 -16.92 -10.94 12.61
C ILE A 134 -17.81 -11.47 13.75
N PRO A 135 -17.90 -12.79 13.96
CA PRO A 135 -18.72 -13.36 15.02
C PRO A 135 -18.39 -12.77 16.38
N GLY A 136 -19.39 -12.26 17.09
CA GLY A 136 -19.24 -11.64 18.41
C GLY A 136 -18.81 -10.17 18.40
N LEU A 137 -18.48 -9.58 17.27
CA LEU A 137 -18.14 -8.16 17.16
C LEU A 137 -19.35 -7.37 16.64
N LYS A 138 -20.05 -6.70 17.55
CA LYS A 138 -21.21 -5.84 17.22
C LYS A 138 -20.76 -4.67 16.32
N GLY A 139 -21.55 -4.36 15.30
CA GLY A 139 -21.26 -3.30 14.34
C GLY A 139 -20.44 -3.78 13.13
N SER A 140 -20.09 -5.09 13.07
CA SER A 140 -19.36 -5.67 11.94
C SER A 140 -20.25 -6.29 10.86
N GLU A 141 -21.58 -6.11 10.93
CA GLU A 141 -22.59 -6.81 10.13
C GLU A 141 -22.36 -6.67 8.61
N ASN A 142 -21.79 -5.54 8.17
CA ASN A 142 -21.46 -5.25 6.77
C ASN A 142 -19.95 -5.45 6.44
N GLY A 143 -19.24 -6.18 7.29
CA GLY A 143 -17.80 -6.33 7.19
C GLY A 143 -17.01 -5.22 7.87
N VAL A 144 -15.71 -5.36 7.88
CA VAL A 144 -14.79 -4.45 8.60
C VAL A 144 -13.53 -4.15 7.80
N VAL A 145 -12.86 -3.07 8.20
CA VAL A 145 -11.47 -2.78 7.83
C VAL A 145 -10.61 -2.93 9.08
N ILE A 146 -9.49 -3.65 8.95
CA ILE A 146 -8.54 -3.90 10.04
C ILE A 146 -7.25 -3.15 9.75
N PHE A 147 -6.87 -2.29 10.69
CA PHE A 147 -5.62 -1.54 10.66
C PHE A 147 -4.66 -2.10 11.71
N LYS A 148 -3.35 -2.02 11.42
CA LYS A 148 -2.29 -2.41 12.37
C LYS A 148 -1.21 -1.36 12.38
N LEU A 149 -0.85 -0.82 13.54
CA LEU A 149 0.27 0.11 13.67
C LEU A 149 1.59 -0.66 13.51
N LEU A 150 2.26 -0.48 12.37
CA LEU A 150 3.51 -1.16 12.05
C LEU A 150 4.71 -0.50 12.74
N ARG A 151 4.74 0.84 12.70
CA ARG A 151 5.89 1.62 13.15
C ARG A 151 5.40 2.96 13.67
N GLY A 152 5.64 3.24 14.93
CA GLY A 152 5.40 4.55 15.55
C GLY A 152 6.61 5.47 15.44
N ALA A 153 6.38 6.78 15.64
CA ALA A 153 7.42 7.71 15.96
C ALA A 153 7.86 7.44 17.41
N PHE A 154 9.16 7.20 17.63
CA PHE A 154 9.73 6.91 18.94
C PHE A 154 9.01 5.74 19.65
N ASP A 155 9.63 4.91 20.37
CA ASP A 155 9.14 3.73 21.14
C ASP A 155 7.63 3.64 21.42
N ALA A 156 6.82 3.71 20.35
CA ALA A 156 5.38 3.80 20.45
C ALA A 156 4.83 2.55 21.14
N PRO A 157 4.19 2.68 22.33
CA PRO A 157 3.69 1.55 23.10
C PRO A 157 2.59 0.78 22.37
N HIS A 158 2.09 1.33 21.27
CA HIS A 158 1.00 0.76 20.46
C HIS A 158 1.49 0.02 19.20
N LYS A 159 2.81 -0.11 18.98
CA LYS A 159 3.36 -0.87 17.86
C LYS A 159 2.84 -2.32 17.87
N GLY A 160 2.35 -2.78 16.71
CA GLY A 160 1.81 -4.12 16.55
C GLY A 160 0.33 -4.26 16.95
N LYS A 161 -0.24 -3.26 17.62
CA LYS A 161 -1.65 -3.22 18.00
C LYS A 161 -2.55 -2.88 16.82
N VAL A 162 -3.83 -3.24 16.95
CA VAL A 162 -4.81 -3.14 15.87
C VAL A 162 -5.94 -2.17 16.22
N ALA A 163 -6.58 -1.67 15.17
CA ALA A 163 -7.89 -1.05 15.22
C ALA A 163 -8.80 -1.72 14.19
N ILE A 164 -10.08 -1.88 14.54
CA ILE A 164 -11.11 -2.49 13.70
C ILE A 164 -12.25 -1.49 13.57
N VAL A 165 -12.63 -1.21 12.33
CA VAL A 165 -13.71 -0.28 12.02
C VAL A 165 -14.72 -0.93 11.08
N GLY A 166 -15.99 -0.53 11.15
CA GLY A 166 -16.98 -0.88 10.14
C GLY A 166 -16.58 -0.31 8.77
N ARG A 167 -16.94 -0.99 7.68
CA ARG A 167 -16.60 -0.56 6.32
C ARG A 167 -17.15 0.82 5.96
N ASN A 168 -16.39 1.54 5.14
CA ASN A 168 -16.81 2.75 4.45
C ASN A 168 -16.12 2.83 3.07
N PRO A 169 -16.77 2.35 2.00
CA PRO A 169 -16.20 2.33 0.65
C PRO A 169 -15.77 3.70 0.10
N GLU A 170 -16.30 4.78 0.67
CA GLU A 170 -15.97 6.15 0.24
C GLU A 170 -14.78 6.75 1.01
N ALA A 171 -14.29 6.06 2.04
CA ALA A 171 -13.23 6.59 2.89
C ALA A 171 -11.87 6.60 2.20
N ILE A 172 -11.30 7.79 2.03
CA ILE A 172 -9.93 7.98 1.52
C ILE A 172 -8.91 8.12 2.66
N TRP A 173 -9.38 8.32 3.90
CA TRP A 173 -8.55 8.56 5.08
C TRP A 173 -9.23 8.09 6.36
N PHE A 174 -8.49 8.08 7.48
CA PHE A 174 -8.97 7.66 8.79
C PHE A 174 -10.22 8.42 9.27
N SER A 175 -10.34 9.71 8.94
CA SER A 175 -11.51 10.54 9.28
C SER A 175 -12.84 9.97 8.75
N GLY A 176 -12.80 9.19 7.67
CA GLY A 176 -13.97 8.51 7.13
C GLY A 176 -14.45 7.32 7.98
N TYR A 177 -13.73 6.95 9.04
CA TYR A 177 -14.08 5.82 9.91
C TYR A 177 -14.32 6.20 11.37
N GLU A 178 -14.23 7.48 11.74
CA GLU A 178 -14.31 7.92 13.15
C GLU A 178 -15.63 7.54 13.84
N ASP A 179 -16.73 7.50 13.09
CA ASP A 179 -18.07 7.08 13.55
C ASP A 179 -18.30 5.57 13.48
N ARG A 180 -17.33 4.80 13.01
CA ARG A 180 -17.43 3.35 12.73
C ARG A 180 -16.44 2.51 13.50
N VAL A 181 -15.82 3.07 14.53
CA VAL A 181 -14.80 2.38 15.34
C VAL A 181 -15.46 1.31 16.18
N LEU A 182 -15.03 0.07 16.03
CA LEU A 182 -15.53 -1.10 16.77
C LEU A 182 -14.53 -1.54 17.85
N TYR A 183 -13.24 -1.38 17.57
CA TYR A 183 -12.13 -1.70 18.47
C TYR A 183 -10.91 -0.85 18.12
N ASP A 184 -10.23 -0.26 19.10
CA ASP A 184 -9.04 0.58 18.86
C ASP A 184 -7.99 0.46 19.97
N GLU A 185 -7.29 -0.68 20.00
CA GLU A 185 -6.13 -0.86 20.89
C GLU A 185 -4.92 -0.03 20.41
N ALA A 186 -4.84 0.25 19.10
CA ALA A 186 -3.75 1.01 18.50
C ALA A 186 -3.84 2.52 18.78
N GLY A 187 -4.99 3.02 19.21
CA GLY A 187 -5.23 4.44 19.47
C GLY A 187 -5.31 5.29 18.20
N LEU A 188 -5.61 4.68 17.04
CA LEU A 188 -5.66 5.37 15.76
C LEU A 188 -6.79 6.39 15.66
N PHE A 189 -7.87 6.20 16.42
CA PHE A 189 -9.09 7.01 16.42
C PHE A 189 -9.32 7.77 17.73
N SER A 190 -8.34 7.76 18.66
CA SER A 190 -8.45 8.46 19.94
C SER A 190 -8.43 9.97 19.75
N LYS A 191 -9.49 10.65 20.17
CA LYS A 191 -9.65 12.12 20.02
C LYS A 191 -8.65 12.98 20.79
N SER A 192 -7.88 12.40 21.72
CA SER A 192 -7.02 13.15 22.65
C SER A 192 -5.76 13.77 22.03
N MET A 193 -5.43 13.47 20.77
CA MET A 193 -4.22 13.98 20.10
C MET A 193 -4.48 14.82 18.84
N GLN A 194 -5.73 15.05 18.46
CA GLN A 194 -6.04 15.87 17.28
C GLN A 194 -5.95 17.39 17.52
N SER A 195 -5.80 17.83 18.79
CA SER A 195 -5.84 19.24 19.15
C SER A 195 -4.52 20.01 19.02
N THR A 196 -3.42 19.37 18.58
CA THR A 196 -2.10 20.03 18.50
C THR A 196 -1.62 20.36 17.09
N SER A 197 -2.39 20.07 16.04
CA SER A 197 -2.01 20.39 14.66
C SER A 197 -2.72 21.62 14.05
N SER A 198 -3.44 22.41 14.85
CA SER A 198 -4.09 23.65 14.42
C SER A 198 -3.40 24.90 14.95
N VAL A 199 -2.08 24.96 14.94
CA VAL A 199 -1.36 26.22 15.21
C VAL A 199 -0.32 26.45 14.12
N SER A 200 -0.57 27.54 13.39
CA SER A 200 0.24 28.36 12.48
C SER A 200 0.70 27.72 11.19
#